data_09a10b0449df9ce239a5cc969bd42e56
#
_entry.id   09a10b0449df9ce239a5cc969bd42e56
#
_cell.length_a   1.000
_cell.length_b   1.000
_cell.length_c   1.000
_cell.angle_alpha   90.00
_cell.angle_beta   90.00
_cell.angle_gamma   90.00
#
_symmetry.space_group_name_H-M   'P 1'
#
loop_
_entity.id
_entity.type
_entity.pdbx_description
1 polymer ?
#
loop_
_entity_poly.entity_id
_entity_poly.type
_entity_poly.pdbx_seq_one_letter_code
_entity_poly.pdbx_strand_id
1 'polypeptide(L)'
;MAEPIGTADQPLGLTVYSLPSPTSALAEDTRRTRSGRWKMLLLLAICAAPVVASYFTYYVVRPEGRSVYGQLIDPQRPLPALTATDLQGHPVPLASLKGQWLLLSVASGACDATCEGNLYLQRQLRESLGKDKDRLDWVWLIDDAERVPQKLEPALAHATVLRVPHADLAAWLAPAAGQRLEDHLYVVDPLGHWMMRFPARMDLASAAKARRDLNRLLRASESWDEAGRGP
;
A
#
# COMPACT_ATOMS: atom_id res chain seq x y z
N MET A 1 -7.10 68.85 -85.39
CA MET A 1 -7.55 68.24 -84.08
C MET A 1 -7.22 66.79 -84.23
N ALA A 2 -6.16 66.35 -83.59
CA ALA A 2 -5.70 65.00 -83.67
C ALA A 2 -5.39 64.57 -82.21
N GLU A 3 -6.05 63.51 -81.82
CA GLU A 3 -5.77 62.78 -80.57
C GLU A 3 -4.51 61.98 -80.72
N PRO A 4 -3.68 61.91 -79.69
CA PRO A 4 -2.59 61.00 -79.63
C PRO A 4 -2.99 59.72 -78.94
N ILE A 5 -2.88 58.60 -79.62
CA ILE A 5 -2.91 57.25 -79.08
C ILE A 5 -1.64 57.02 -78.35
N GLY A 6 -1.75 56.79 -77.09
CA GLY A 6 -0.66 56.31 -76.26
C GLY A 6 -1.10 55.13 -75.40
N THR A 7 -0.85 53.93 -75.87
CA THR A 7 -0.87 52.76 -75.05
C THR A 7 0.55 52.21 -74.89
N ALA A 8 1.17 52.55 -73.78
CA ALA A 8 2.42 51.96 -73.41
C ALA A 8 2.18 50.53 -73.03
N ASP A 9 2.76 49.63 -73.78
CA ASP A 9 2.97 48.25 -73.45
C ASP A 9 3.82 48.19 -72.16
N GLN A 10 3.17 47.99 -71.04
CA GLN A 10 3.89 47.66 -69.83
C GLN A 10 4.28 46.19 -69.85
N PRO A 11 5.55 45.82 -69.96
CA PRO A 11 5.93 44.43 -69.87
C PRO A 11 5.57 43.91 -68.48
N LEU A 12 4.85 42.83 -68.42
CA LEU A 12 4.58 42.07 -67.20
C LEU A 12 5.92 41.86 -66.49
N GLY A 13 6.12 42.48 -65.34
CA GLY A 13 7.33 42.35 -64.55
C GLY A 13 7.42 40.95 -63.94
N LEU A 14 7.86 40.01 -64.75
CA LEU A 14 8.28 38.70 -64.25
C LEU A 14 9.58 38.90 -63.48
N THR A 15 9.49 38.99 -62.15
CA THR A 15 10.64 38.90 -61.27
C THR A 15 11.17 37.47 -61.35
N VAL A 16 12.18 37.26 -62.20
CA VAL A 16 12.92 36.00 -62.21
C VAL A 16 13.79 35.99 -60.94
N TYR A 17 13.35 35.24 -59.94
CA TYR A 17 14.23 34.95 -58.81
C TYR A 17 15.41 34.13 -59.33
N SER A 18 16.64 34.61 -59.16
CA SER A 18 17.84 33.87 -59.49
C SER A 18 17.81 32.51 -58.80
N LEU A 19 17.87 31.44 -59.61
CA LEU A 19 18.00 30.10 -59.04
C LEU A 19 19.22 30.02 -58.17
N PRO A 20 19.11 29.50 -56.94
CA PRO A 20 20.28 29.34 -56.06
C PRO A 20 21.32 28.46 -56.75
N SER A 21 22.58 28.80 -56.66
CA SER A 21 23.64 27.97 -57.21
C SER A 21 23.62 26.57 -56.60
N PRO A 22 23.94 25.52 -57.36
CA PRO A 22 23.91 24.14 -56.82
C PRO A 22 24.72 23.96 -55.53
N THR A 23 25.82 24.70 -55.39
CA THR A 23 26.69 24.67 -54.21
C THR A 23 26.06 25.34 -53.00
N SER A 24 25.28 26.42 -53.15
CA SER A 24 24.58 27.06 -52.04
C SER A 24 23.35 26.22 -51.62
N ALA A 25 22.67 25.60 -52.56
CA ALA A 25 21.54 24.69 -52.26
C ALA A 25 22.01 23.43 -51.46
N LEU A 26 23.17 22.87 -51.81
CA LEU A 26 23.74 21.71 -51.10
C LEU A 26 24.24 22.11 -49.70
N ALA A 27 24.79 23.31 -49.53
CA ALA A 27 25.24 23.79 -48.20
C ALA A 27 24.07 24.10 -47.25
N GLU A 28 22.97 24.61 -47.79
CA GLU A 28 21.74 24.86 -47.06
C GLU A 28 21.00 23.58 -46.66
N ASP A 29 20.99 22.58 -47.55
CA ASP A 29 20.39 21.27 -47.30
C ASP A 29 21.16 20.47 -46.23
N THR A 30 22.48 20.51 -46.24
CA THR A 30 23.30 19.86 -45.19
C THR A 30 23.10 20.48 -43.81
N ARG A 31 22.99 21.83 -43.76
CA ARG A 31 22.73 22.55 -42.51
C ARG A 31 21.32 22.27 -41.98
N ARG A 32 20.35 22.25 -42.86
CA ARG A 32 18.94 21.94 -42.56
C ARG A 32 18.76 20.49 -42.08
N THR A 33 19.43 19.53 -42.71
CA THR A 33 19.42 18.12 -42.33
C THR A 33 20.07 17.90 -40.97
N ARG A 34 21.17 18.55 -40.68
CA ARG A 34 21.86 18.48 -39.39
C ARG A 34 20.99 19.07 -38.27
N SER A 35 20.37 20.23 -38.48
CA SER A 35 19.43 20.84 -37.55
C SER A 35 18.17 19.97 -37.35
N GLY A 36 17.66 19.39 -38.44
CA GLY A 36 16.52 18.43 -38.37
C GLY A 36 16.82 17.18 -37.54
N ARG A 37 18.00 16.61 -37.73
CA ARG A 37 18.43 15.42 -36.93
C ARG A 37 18.53 15.74 -35.43
N TRP A 38 19.06 16.90 -35.07
CA TRP A 38 19.13 17.35 -33.66
C TRP A 38 17.75 17.57 -33.06
N LYS A 39 16.81 18.17 -33.81
CA LYS A 39 15.42 18.35 -33.37
C LYS A 39 14.72 16.99 -33.17
N MET A 40 14.95 16.06 -34.09
CA MET A 40 14.40 14.72 -33.98
C MET A 40 14.96 13.96 -32.78
N LEU A 41 16.29 14.04 -32.53
CA LEU A 41 16.92 13.43 -31.34
C LEU A 41 16.41 14.06 -30.04
N LEU A 42 16.24 15.39 -30.01
CA LEU A 42 15.67 16.08 -28.85
C LEU A 42 14.24 15.61 -28.57
N LEU A 43 13.43 15.49 -29.61
CA LEU A 43 12.05 15.01 -29.49
C LEU A 43 12.00 13.56 -28.99
N LEU A 44 12.86 12.70 -29.54
CA LEU A 44 13.04 11.33 -29.07
C LEU A 44 13.46 11.27 -27.60
N ALA A 45 14.43 12.11 -27.19
CA ALA A 45 14.90 12.19 -25.83
C ALA A 45 13.78 12.63 -24.86
N ILE A 46 12.98 13.63 -25.25
CA ILE A 46 11.84 14.09 -24.44
C ILE A 46 10.78 12.98 -24.30
N CYS A 47 10.48 12.25 -25.38
CA CYS A 47 9.54 11.14 -25.34
C CYS A 47 10.08 9.94 -24.53
N ALA A 48 11.38 9.66 -24.62
CA ALA A 48 12.01 8.59 -23.89
C ALA A 48 12.26 8.92 -22.40
N ALA A 49 12.39 10.19 -22.05
CA ALA A 49 12.76 10.67 -20.71
C ALA A 49 11.86 10.09 -19.59
N PRO A 50 10.52 10.07 -19.69
CA PRO A 50 9.68 9.51 -18.62
C PRO A 50 9.89 8.01 -18.43
N VAL A 51 10.12 7.27 -19.52
CA VAL A 51 10.38 5.83 -19.46
C VAL A 51 11.75 5.59 -18.79
N VAL A 52 12.79 6.29 -19.24
CA VAL A 52 14.13 6.20 -18.65
C VAL A 52 14.12 6.60 -17.18
N ALA A 53 13.42 7.71 -16.84
CA ALA A 53 13.29 8.18 -15.47
C ALA A 53 12.55 7.12 -14.59
N SER A 54 11.51 6.49 -15.10
CA SER A 54 10.79 5.42 -14.40
C SER A 54 11.70 4.22 -14.12
N TYR A 55 12.41 3.74 -15.13
CA TYR A 55 13.37 2.64 -14.95
C TYR A 55 14.50 3.02 -13.99
N PHE A 56 15.04 4.21 -14.13
CA PHE A 56 16.08 4.70 -13.23
C PHE A 56 15.60 4.77 -11.77
N THR A 57 14.42 5.33 -11.55
CA THR A 57 13.81 5.38 -10.21
C THR A 57 13.57 4.00 -9.64
N TYR A 58 13.07 3.07 -10.46
CA TYR A 58 12.76 1.70 -10.02
C TYR A 58 14.01 0.88 -9.68
N TYR A 59 15.06 0.94 -10.52
CA TYR A 59 16.23 0.07 -10.36
C TYR A 59 17.37 0.70 -9.56
N VAL A 60 17.55 2.03 -9.64
CA VAL A 60 18.68 2.74 -9.01
C VAL A 60 18.29 3.42 -7.71
N VAL A 61 17.23 4.22 -7.72
CA VAL A 61 16.80 4.96 -6.52
C VAL A 61 16.17 4.03 -5.51
N ARG A 62 15.43 2.99 -5.96
CA ARG A 62 14.73 2.02 -5.10
C ARG A 62 14.19 2.71 -3.86
N PRO A 63 13.13 3.52 -3.96
CA PRO A 63 12.64 4.25 -2.80
C PRO A 63 12.27 3.25 -1.71
N GLU A 64 13.12 3.13 -0.71
CA GLU A 64 12.90 2.29 0.48
C GLU A 64 11.82 2.85 1.40
N GLY A 65 11.34 4.04 1.11
CA GLY A 65 10.26 4.70 1.81
C GLY A 65 8.92 4.03 1.58
N ARG A 66 8.74 2.84 2.15
CA ARG A 66 7.41 2.27 2.35
C ARG A 66 6.68 3.22 3.30
N SER A 67 5.70 3.97 2.79
CA SER A 67 4.87 4.86 3.59
C SER A 67 3.84 4.08 4.44
N VAL A 68 4.31 2.98 5.02
CA VAL A 68 3.55 2.05 5.87
C VAL A 68 4.04 2.25 7.29
N TYR A 69 3.12 2.49 8.22
CA TYR A 69 3.42 2.66 9.63
C TYR A 69 3.78 1.33 10.29
N GLY A 70 3.04 0.27 9.94
CA GLY A 70 3.33 -1.08 10.38
C GLY A 70 4.57 -1.66 9.68
N GLN A 71 5.26 -2.56 10.35
CA GLN A 71 6.36 -3.34 9.77
C GLN A 71 5.79 -4.55 9.04
N LEU A 72 6.04 -4.64 7.72
CA LEU A 72 5.72 -5.83 6.95
C LEU A 72 6.68 -6.96 7.32
N ILE A 73 6.16 -8.18 7.36
CA ILE A 73 6.90 -9.39 7.66
C ILE A 73 7.22 -10.12 6.35
N ASP A 74 8.49 -10.39 6.13
CA ASP A 74 8.97 -11.10 4.95
C ASP A 74 10.06 -12.10 5.38
N PRO A 75 9.90 -13.43 5.12
CA PRO A 75 8.73 -14.07 4.52
C PRO A 75 7.51 -14.08 5.47
N GLN A 76 6.31 -14.01 4.88
CA GLN A 76 5.05 -14.15 5.62
C GLN A 76 4.94 -15.54 6.25
N ARG A 77 4.38 -15.62 7.46
CA ARG A 77 4.24 -16.89 8.18
C ARG A 77 2.78 -17.33 8.21
N PRO A 78 2.47 -18.56 7.76
CA PRO A 78 1.11 -19.05 7.77
C PRO A 78 0.61 -19.25 9.21
N LEU A 79 -0.70 -19.13 9.38
CA LEU A 79 -1.39 -19.43 10.62
C LEU A 79 -1.14 -20.91 10.98
N PRO A 80 -0.65 -21.22 12.18
CA PRO A 80 -0.31 -22.57 12.55
C PRO A 80 -1.57 -23.45 12.66
N ALA A 81 -1.41 -24.72 12.33
CA ALA A 81 -2.48 -25.72 12.44
C ALA A 81 -2.67 -26.14 13.92
N LEU A 82 -3.06 -25.18 14.76
CA LEU A 82 -3.29 -25.39 16.19
C LEU A 82 -4.77 -25.34 16.53
N THR A 83 -5.13 -25.98 17.60
CA THR A 83 -6.45 -25.86 18.24
C THR A 83 -6.30 -24.99 19.48
N ALA A 84 -6.95 -23.84 19.46
CA ALA A 84 -7.10 -22.96 20.61
C ALA A 84 -8.30 -23.39 21.45
N THR A 85 -8.49 -22.75 22.60
CA THR A 85 -9.65 -22.97 23.46
C THR A 85 -10.36 -21.64 23.69
N ASP A 86 -11.68 -21.58 23.54
CA ASP A 86 -12.46 -20.39 23.88
C ASP A 86 -12.55 -20.18 25.41
N LEU A 87 -13.22 -19.10 25.84
CA LEU A 87 -13.42 -18.83 27.27
C LEU A 87 -14.33 -19.82 27.98
N GLN A 88 -15.13 -20.59 27.22
CA GLN A 88 -16.03 -21.63 27.71
C GLN A 88 -15.35 -23.00 27.75
N GLY A 89 -14.13 -23.13 27.24
CA GLY A 89 -13.39 -24.37 27.22
C GLY A 89 -13.60 -25.22 25.95
N HIS A 90 -14.29 -24.69 24.93
CA HIS A 90 -14.47 -25.40 23.68
C HIS A 90 -13.24 -25.30 22.77
N PRO A 91 -12.88 -26.38 22.09
CA PRO A 91 -11.77 -26.36 21.15
C PRO A 91 -12.16 -25.59 19.86
N VAL A 92 -11.32 -24.64 19.47
CA VAL A 92 -11.50 -23.83 18.27
C VAL A 92 -10.24 -23.95 17.40
N PRO A 93 -10.32 -24.57 16.22
CA PRO A 93 -9.19 -24.60 15.29
C PRO A 93 -8.82 -23.17 14.85
N LEU A 94 -7.56 -22.77 14.94
CA LEU A 94 -7.14 -21.45 14.45
C LEU A 94 -7.42 -21.27 12.95
N ALA A 95 -7.45 -22.34 12.18
CA ALA A 95 -7.81 -22.34 10.78
C ALA A 95 -9.21 -21.78 10.50
N SER A 96 -10.14 -21.86 11.47
CA SER A 96 -11.50 -21.29 11.36
C SER A 96 -11.50 -19.76 11.36
N LEU A 97 -10.39 -19.12 11.72
CA LEU A 97 -10.21 -17.67 11.66
C LEU A 97 -9.93 -17.14 10.24
N LYS A 98 -9.63 -18.02 9.27
CA LYS A 98 -9.43 -17.63 7.88
C LYS A 98 -10.69 -17.05 7.26
N GLY A 99 -10.52 -16.32 6.17
CA GLY A 99 -11.62 -15.67 5.43
C GLY A 99 -11.88 -14.23 5.84
N GLN A 100 -11.27 -13.76 6.94
CA GLN A 100 -11.35 -12.38 7.41
C GLN A 100 -9.96 -11.85 7.71
N TRP A 101 -9.81 -10.53 7.62
CA TRP A 101 -8.66 -9.85 8.18
C TRP A 101 -8.68 -9.97 9.70
N LEU A 102 -7.55 -10.28 10.31
CA LEU A 102 -7.44 -10.42 11.75
C LEU A 102 -6.48 -9.36 12.29
N LEU A 103 -6.96 -8.62 13.30
CA LEU A 103 -6.11 -7.76 14.12
C LEU A 103 -5.93 -8.45 15.48
N LEU A 104 -4.74 -9.00 15.69
CA LEU A 104 -4.43 -9.83 16.86
C LEU A 104 -3.70 -9.02 17.94
N SER A 105 -4.03 -9.28 19.20
CA SER A 105 -3.20 -8.99 20.37
C SER A 105 -2.87 -10.27 21.11
N VAL A 106 -1.72 -10.30 21.75
CA VAL A 106 -1.31 -11.38 22.68
C VAL A 106 -1.21 -10.78 24.07
N ALA A 107 -1.77 -11.40 25.06
CA ALA A 107 -1.62 -10.96 26.46
C ALA A 107 -2.09 -12.05 27.43
N SER A 108 -1.63 -11.94 28.70
CA SER A 108 -2.13 -12.71 29.83
C SER A 108 -3.64 -12.54 30.00
N GLY A 109 -4.33 -13.59 30.43
CA GLY A 109 -5.76 -13.53 30.79
C GLY A 109 -6.05 -12.51 31.90
N ALA A 110 -5.10 -12.23 32.79
CA ALA A 110 -5.23 -11.19 33.83
C ALA A 110 -5.37 -9.77 33.28
N CYS A 111 -4.92 -9.53 32.04
CA CYS A 111 -5.02 -8.31 31.27
C CYS A 111 -4.57 -7.06 32.05
N ASP A 112 -3.31 -6.76 31.97
CA ASP A 112 -2.72 -5.54 32.52
C ASP A 112 -3.11 -4.28 31.74
N ALA A 113 -2.58 -3.12 32.15
CA ALA A 113 -2.87 -1.85 31.49
C ALA A 113 -2.45 -1.82 29.99
N THR A 114 -1.39 -2.54 29.61
CA THR A 114 -0.95 -2.66 28.21
C THR A 114 -1.97 -3.45 27.40
N CYS A 115 -2.42 -4.57 27.94
CA CYS A 115 -3.47 -5.40 27.37
C CYS A 115 -4.78 -4.61 27.20
N GLU A 116 -5.27 -3.93 28.26
CA GLU A 116 -6.49 -3.11 28.17
C GLU A 116 -6.36 -2.02 27.10
N GLY A 117 -5.17 -1.38 27.01
CA GLY A 117 -4.87 -0.40 25.97
C GLY A 117 -4.91 -0.98 24.56
N ASN A 118 -4.33 -2.18 24.36
CA ASN A 118 -4.34 -2.86 23.06
C ASN A 118 -5.75 -3.30 22.64
N LEU A 119 -6.55 -3.85 23.57
CA LEU A 119 -7.94 -4.22 23.31
C LEU A 119 -8.78 -3.00 22.94
N TYR A 120 -8.60 -1.89 23.66
CA TYR A 120 -9.26 -0.62 23.32
C TYR A 120 -8.88 -0.14 21.93
N LEU A 121 -7.58 -0.16 21.57
CA LEU A 121 -7.09 0.24 20.26
C LEU A 121 -7.62 -0.65 19.13
N GLN A 122 -7.65 -1.97 19.32
CA GLN A 122 -8.23 -2.90 18.34
C GLN A 122 -9.68 -2.55 18.04
N ARG A 123 -10.49 -2.35 19.09
CA ARG A 123 -11.89 -1.95 18.93
C ARG A 123 -12.01 -0.61 18.21
N GLN A 124 -11.24 0.39 18.61
CA GLN A 124 -11.26 1.72 17.98
C GLN A 124 -10.81 1.67 16.51
N LEU A 125 -9.77 0.91 16.20
CA LEU A 125 -9.31 0.73 14.84
C LEU A 125 -10.40 0.08 13.98
N ARG A 126 -11.02 -1.00 14.47
CA ARG A 126 -12.12 -1.67 13.76
C ARG A 126 -13.28 -0.71 13.50
N GLU A 127 -13.82 -0.05 14.52
CA GLU A 127 -14.93 0.89 14.37
C GLU A 127 -14.58 2.07 13.43
N SER A 128 -13.33 2.51 13.43
CA SER A 128 -12.86 3.60 12.56
C SER A 128 -12.81 3.26 11.07
N LEU A 129 -12.94 1.99 10.70
CA LEU A 129 -13.01 1.53 9.30
C LEU A 129 -14.38 1.78 8.68
N GLY A 130 -15.39 2.12 9.47
CA GLY A 130 -16.74 2.44 9.01
C GLY A 130 -17.41 1.26 8.29
N LYS A 131 -17.72 1.40 7.01
CA LYS A 131 -18.40 0.34 6.23
C LYS A 131 -17.59 -0.94 6.09
N ASP A 132 -16.27 -0.86 6.19
CA ASP A 132 -15.36 -2.00 6.02
C ASP A 132 -15.03 -2.70 7.35
N LYS A 133 -15.64 -2.27 8.47
CA LYS A 133 -15.35 -2.79 9.82
C LYS A 133 -15.63 -4.30 9.96
N ASP A 134 -16.62 -4.80 9.25
CA ASP A 134 -17.01 -6.21 9.32
C ASP A 134 -16.12 -7.14 8.48
N ARG A 135 -15.13 -6.56 7.80
CA ARG A 135 -14.05 -7.27 7.12
C ARG A 135 -12.82 -7.47 8.01
N LEU A 136 -12.79 -6.86 9.20
CA LEU A 136 -11.71 -6.96 10.16
C LEU A 136 -12.24 -7.52 11.48
N ASP A 137 -11.78 -8.71 11.84
CA ASP A 137 -12.01 -9.27 13.17
C ASP A 137 -10.88 -8.84 14.10
N TRP A 138 -11.22 -8.53 15.33
CA TRP A 138 -10.24 -8.30 16.36
C TRP A 138 -10.21 -9.48 17.31
N VAL A 139 -9.00 -9.99 17.53
CA VAL A 139 -8.77 -11.24 18.24
C VAL A 139 -7.81 -10.99 19.39
N TRP A 140 -8.15 -11.50 20.56
CA TRP A 140 -7.27 -11.57 21.70
C TRP A 140 -6.82 -12.99 21.92
N LEU A 141 -5.52 -13.24 21.79
CA LEU A 141 -4.88 -14.52 22.09
C LEU A 141 -4.32 -14.48 23.51
N ILE A 142 -4.93 -15.26 24.39
CA ILE A 142 -4.48 -15.39 25.77
C ILE A 142 -3.42 -16.48 25.81
N ASP A 143 -2.24 -16.15 26.32
CA ASP A 143 -1.07 -17.02 26.30
C ASP A 143 -0.83 -17.80 27.60
N ASP A 144 -1.75 -17.69 28.56
CA ASP A 144 -1.71 -18.35 29.87
C ASP A 144 -3.07 -18.92 30.31
N ALA A 145 -3.14 -19.40 31.56
CA ALA A 145 -4.34 -19.93 32.18
C ALA A 145 -5.06 -18.92 33.11
N GLU A 146 -4.58 -17.68 33.20
CA GLU A 146 -5.15 -16.66 34.06
C GLU A 146 -6.59 -16.32 33.65
N ARG A 147 -7.41 -15.95 34.63
CA ARG A 147 -8.82 -15.63 34.40
C ARG A 147 -8.97 -14.21 33.84
N VAL A 148 -9.86 -14.09 32.85
CA VAL A 148 -10.27 -12.80 32.33
C VAL A 148 -11.08 -12.06 33.40
N PRO A 149 -10.73 -10.79 33.71
CA PRO A 149 -11.50 -9.97 34.63
C PRO A 149 -12.93 -9.75 34.12
N GLN A 150 -13.92 -10.00 34.98
CA GLN A 150 -15.34 -9.88 34.63
C GLN A 150 -15.70 -8.48 34.10
N LYS A 151 -14.99 -7.44 34.56
CA LYS A 151 -15.16 -6.05 34.06
C LYS A 151 -14.94 -5.88 32.55
N LEU A 152 -14.16 -6.80 31.93
CA LEU A 152 -13.85 -6.75 30.49
C LEU A 152 -14.90 -7.44 29.62
N GLU A 153 -15.70 -8.36 30.16
CA GLU A 153 -16.69 -9.16 29.41
C GLU A 153 -17.59 -8.30 28.49
N PRO A 154 -18.17 -7.16 28.97
CA PRO A 154 -19.02 -6.33 28.12
C PRO A 154 -18.25 -5.68 26.96
N ALA A 155 -16.97 -5.39 27.16
CA ALA A 155 -16.10 -4.80 26.14
C ALA A 155 -15.70 -5.83 25.05
N LEU A 156 -15.71 -7.12 25.41
CA LEU A 156 -15.28 -8.22 24.55
C LEU A 156 -16.44 -8.88 23.76
N ALA A 157 -17.66 -8.37 23.85
CA ALA A 157 -18.85 -8.97 23.24
C ALA A 157 -18.72 -9.26 21.72
N HIS A 158 -17.86 -8.52 21.02
CA HIS A 158 -17.61 -8.69 19.59
C HIS A 158 -16.14 -9.08 19.30
N ALA A 159 -15.39 -9.48 20.33
CA ALA A 159 -14.02 -9.95 20.19
C ALA A 159 -14.01 -11.48 20.07
N THR A 160 -13.12 -12.00 19.26
CA THR A 160 -12.75 -13.40 19.32
C THR A 160 -11.67 -13.56 20.40
N VAL A 161 -11.96 -14.25 21.47
CA VAL A 161 -11.01 -14.47 22.58
C VAL A 161 -10.67 -15.95 22.66
N LEU A 162 -9.40 -16.26 22.48
CA LEU A 162 -8.91 -17.64 22.41
C LEU A 162 -7.68 -17.83 23.28
N ARG A 163 -7.54 -18.98 23.91
CA ARG A 163 -6.35 -19.40 24.64
C ARG A 163 -5.46 -20.25 23.75
N VAL A 164 -4.19 -19.84 23.63
CA VAL A 164 -3.15 -20.55 22.89
C VAL A 164 -1.88 -20.58 23.73
N PRO A 165 -1.20 -21.70 23.88
CA PRO A 165 0.03 -21.77 24.68
C PRO A 165 1.07 -20.76 24.20
N HIS A 166 1.74 -20.07 25.14
CA HIS A 166 2.75 -19.05 24.85
C HIS A 166 3.84 -19.57 23.91
N ALA A 167 4.30 -20.81 24.07
CA ALA A 167 5.34 -21.41 23.23
C ALA A 167 4.93 -21.48 21.75
N ASP A 168 3.66 -21.79 21.48
CA ASP A 168 3.13 -21.88 20.12
C ASP A 168 3.00 -20.50 19.48
N LEU A 169 2.56 -19.50 20.26
CA LEU A 169 2.52 -18.11 19.80
C LEU A 169 3.90 -17.56 19.53
N ALA A 170 4.89 -17.84 20.39
CA ALA A 170 6.28 -17.42 20.22
C ALA A 170 6.97 -18.10 19.03
N ALA A 171 6.54 -19.30 18.66
CA ALA A 171 7.02 -19.97 17.45
C ALA A 171 6.48 -19.35 16.16
N TRP A 172 5.26 -18.83 16.21
CA TRP A 172 4.58 -18.25 15.06
C TRP A 172 4.86 -16.76 14.89
N LEU A 173 4.57 -15.97 15.94
CA LEU A 173 4.74 -14.52 15.96
C LEU A 173 6.14 -14.14 16.45
N ALA A 174 6.66 -12.99 16.02
CA ALA A 174 7.92 -12.47 16.50
C ALA A 174 7.76 -10.99 16.90
N PRO A 175 8.13 -10.62 18.12
CA PRO A 175 8.17 -9.21 18.51
C PRO A 175 9.34 -8.48 17.82
N ALA A 176 9.38 -7.15 17.91
CA ALA A 176 10.56 -6.39 17.54
C ALA A 176 11.71 -6.68 18.51
N ALA A 177 12.95 -6.46 18.07
CA ALA A 177 14.11 -6.67 18.91
C ALA A 177 14.00 -5.94 20.24
N GLY A 178 14.15 -6.66 21.37
CA GLY A 178 14.04 -6.11 22.70
C GLY A 178 12.62 -5.83 23.19
N GLN A 179 11.59 -6.26 22.45
CA GLN A 179 10.19 -6.12 22.82
C GLN A 179 9.57 -7.50 23.12
N ARG A 180 8.38 -7.51 23.72
CA ARG A 180 7.61 -8.73 24.00
C ARG A 180 6.47 -8.90 23.01
N LEU A 181 5.87 -10.09 22.93
CA LEU A 181 4.72 -10.34 22.06
C LEU A 181 3.54 -9.43 22.40
N GLU A 182 3.32 -9.18 23.68
CA GLU A 182 2.21 -8.38 24.20
C GLU A 182 2.31 -6.89 23.87
N ASP A 183 3.50 -6.43 23.51
CA ASP A 183 3.71 -5.01 23.18
C ASP A 183 3.13 -4.60 21.82
N HIS A 184 2.75 -5.55 20.97
CA HIS A 184 2.38 -5.32 19.57
C HIS A 184 0.95 -5.71 19.23
N LEU A 185 0.42 -5.10 18.16
CA LEU A 185 -0.70 -5.64 17.42
C LEU A 185 -0.19 -6.26 16.11
N TYR A 186 -0.76 -7.40 15.74
CA TYR A 186 -0.39 -8.18 14.57
C TYR A 186 -1.53 -8.22 13.58
N VAL A 187 -1.21 -8.20 12.27
CA VAL A 187 -2.21 -8.28 11.21
C VAL A 187 -2.01 -9.56 10.44
N VAL A 188 -3.08 -10.33 10.32
CA VAL A 188 -3.13 -11.57 9.53
C VAL A 188 -4.12 -11.37 8.39
N ASP A 189 -3.75 -11.82 7.20
CA ASP A 189 -4.59 -11.71 6.01
C ASP A 189 -5.71 -12.78 5.99
N PRO A 190 -6.72 -12.66 5.11
CA PRO A 190 -7.80 -13.63 5.00
C PRO A 190 -7.35 -15.04 4.62
N LEU A 191 -6.19 -15.19 3.99
CA LEU A 191 -5.59 -16.48 3.66
C LEU A 191 -4.91 -17.14 4.87
N GLY A 192 -4.75 -16.36 5.96
CA GLY A 192 -4.14 -16.81 7.21
C GLY A 192 -2.64 -16.59 7.26
N HIS A 193 -2.09 -15.57 6.61
CA HIS A 193 -0.67 -15.24 6.73
C HIS A 193 -0.47 -14.04 7.66
N TRP A 194 0.40 -14.20 8.66
CA TRP A 194 0.87 -13.06 9.43
C TRP A 194 1.77 -12.21 8.53
N MET A 195 1.28 -11.04 8.17
CA MET A 195 1.93 -10.19 7.18
C MET A 195 2.47 -8.87 7.73
N MET A 196 1.95 -8.40 8.86
CA MET A 196 2.33 -7.10 9.41
C MET A 196 2.31 -7.12 10.94
N ARG A 197 3.17 -6.29 11.52
CA ARG A 197 3.20 -5.98 12.95
C ARG A 197 3.22 -4.48 13.13
N PHE A 198 2.36 -3.97 14.00
CA PHE A 198 2.41 -2.57 14.39
C PHE A 198 3.50 -2.33 15.46
N PRO A 199 4.07 -1.11 15.53
CA PRO A 199 5.01 -0.76 16.58
C PRO A 199 4.43 -0.94 17.97
N ALA A 200 5.30 -1.17 18.95
CA ALA A 200 4.90 -1.30 20.35
C ALA A 200 4.31 -0.01 20.89
N ARG A 201 3.37 -0.13 21.83
CA ARG A 201 2.81 0.97 22.63
C ARG A 201 2.25 2.11 21.76
N MET A 202 1.36 1.75 20.83
CA MET A 202 0.67 2.74 20.02
C MET A 202 -0.17 3.69 20.88
N ASP A 203 -0.10 4.98 20.55
CA ASP A 203 -0.95 6.02 21.09
C ASP A 203 -2.05 6.41 20.08
N LEU A 204 -2.91 7.36 20.44
CA LEU A 204 -4.00 7.82 19.57
C LEU A 204 -3.49 8.46 18.28
N ALA A 205 -2.32 9.11 18.28
CA ALA A 205 -1.74 9.71 17.08
C ALA A 205 -1.23 8.64 16.11
N SER A 206 -0.63 7.59 16.64
CA SER A 206 -0.17 6.43 15.86
C SER A 206 -1.33 5.54 15.39
N ALA A 207 -2.43 5.47 16.14
CA ALA A 207 -3.64 4.78 15.71
C ALA A 207 -4.19 5.32 14.37
N ALA A 208 -4.11 6.64 14.13
CA ALA A 208 -4.50 7.24 12.85
C ALA A 208 -3.60 6.77 11.69
N LYS A 209 -2.34 6.45 11.95
CA LYS A 209 -1.42 5.87 10.96
C LYS A 209 -1.75 4.40 10.70
N ALA A 210 -1.97 3.62 11.78
CA ALA A 210 -2.39 2.22 11.69
C ALA A 210 -3.70 2.07 10.92
N ARG A 211 -4.69 2.92 11.16
CA ARG A 211 -5.95 2.97 10.41
C ARG A 211 -5.72 3.18 8.91
N ARG A 212 -4.79 4.07 8.53
CA ARG A 212 -4.48 4.30 7.11
C ARG A 212 -3.90 3.05 6.46
N ASP A 213 -3.06 2.32 7.16
CA ASP A 213 -2.49 1.07 6.66
C ASP A 213 -3.57 0.00 6.52
N LEU A 214 -4.42 -0.20 7.53
CA LEU A 214 -5.55 -1.13 7.46
C LEU A 214 -6.48 -0.80 6.29
N ASN A 215 -6.85 0.49 6.10
CA ASN A 215 -7.67 0.91 4.95
C ASN A 215 -7.01 0.60 3.60
N ARG A 216 -5.67 0.73 3.49
CA ARG A 216 -4.95 0.38 2.26
C ARG A 216 -4.98 -1.13 2.01
N LEU A 217 -4.78 -1.94 3.06
CA LEU A 217 -4.85 -3.39 2.96
C LEU A 217 -6.25 -3.85 2.53
N LEU A 218 -7.30 -3.38 3.19
CA LEU A 218 -8.68 -3.72 2.86
C LEU A 218 -9.06 -3.31 1.42
N ARG A 219 -8.61 -2.16 0.94
CA ARG A 219 -8.84 -1.74 -0.46
C ARG A 219 -8.07 -2.59 -1.46
N ALA A 220 -6.83 -2.97 -1.13
CA ALA A 220 -6.01 -3.79 -2.01
C ALA A 220 -6.51 -5.24 -2.12
N SER A 221 -7.28 -5.69 -1.13
CA SER A 221 -7.79 -7.06 -1.00
C SER A 221 -9.30 -7.17 -1.13
N GLU A 222 -9.96 -6.25 -1.83
CA GLU A 222 -11.43 -6.21 -1.91
C GLU A 222 -12.07 -7.50 -2.44
N SER A 223 -11.29 -8.32 -3.15
CA SER A 223 -11.72 -9.62 -3.68
C SER A 223 -11.30 -10.84 -2.83
N TRP A 224 -10.62 -10.63 -1.69
CA TRP A 224 -10.02 -11.72 -0.90
C TRP A 224 -10.90 -12.19 0.25
N ASP A 225 -11.80 -11.33 0.70
CA ASP A 225 -12.65 -11.55 1.86
C ASP A 225 -14.07 -11.06 1.60
N GLU A 226 -15.01 -11.65 2.32
CA GLU A 226 -16.40 -11.19 2.37
C GLU A 226 -16.65 -10.52 3.71
N ALA A 227 -17.55 -9.53 3.74
CA ALA A 227 -17.89 -8.83 4.98
C ALA A 227 -18.66 -9.77 5.94
N GLY A 228 -18.12 -9.93 7.14
CA GLY A 228 -18.70 -10.79 8.17
C GLY A 228 -18.28 -12.26 8.06
N ARG A 229 -18.21 -12.97 9.21
CA ARG A 229 -18.11 -14.42 9.21
C ARG A 229 -19.46 -14.98 8.85
N GLY A 230 -19.51 -15.86 7.87
CA GLY A 230 -20.68 -16.67 7.63
C GLY A 230 -21.07 -17.46 8.90
N PRO A 231 -22.33 -17.84 9.04
CA PRO A 231 -22.82 -18.60 10.19
C PRO A 231 -22.10 -19.94 10.35
#